data_0b4facdf4e8c36165c8852a5b2cb5723
#
_entry.id   0b4facdf4e8c36165c8852a5b2cb5723
#
_cell.length_a   1.000
_cell.length_b   1.000
_cell.length_c   1.000
_cell.angle_alpha   90.00
_cell.angle_beta   90.00
_cell.angle_gamma   90.00
#
_symmetry.space_group_name_H-M   'P 1'
#
loop_
_entity.id
_entity.type
_entity.pdbx_description
1 polymer ?
#
loop_
_entity_poly.entity_id
_entity_poly.type
_entity_poly.pdbx_seq_one_letter_code
_entity_poly.pdbx_strand_id
1 'polypeptide(L)'
;MPLRNSNTSSGNPLTRRAFGTAVGATAATAAVGLPAAAAAAAPTETTTHEQPFRAARGRHSRRPNILFILGDDLGWADLSSYGSPDIRTPNLDRLGRQGVRFTDAYAGSATCSPTRFSLYTGRYPGRTKGGLAEPIADRSVGLDPTHPTLASLLRGAGYATALIGKWHCGYLPDYSPTKSGWDEFFGNFGGALEYYSKLGLGGEYDLYEGDAEYKDLRYYTRILTERASEYVQRDHDKPWLLNLNFTTPHWPWIAEGDTAESAEIVRKIKEGGLGGLFHADGGSLAKYKEMVEDLDRSVGEVLKALKRSGQEEDTLVFFASDNGGERFSYQWPLSGNKSSLQEGGIRVPAVLRWPARIDPHQVSALPLFSPDWTATLLELGGARPDPAYPLDGISLAGYLLRGEQPKERNLFWRVRGERALRRGDWKYYRGNGGADQLFNLAHDQREQADRATAEPELLSELRAAWERTDAGLLPYPKAS
;
A
#
# COMPACT_ATOMS: atom_id res chain seq x y z
N MET A 1 56.35 -4.55 23.45
CA MET A 1 56.97 -3.50 24.27
C MET A 1 55.94 -2.39 24.44
N PRO A 2 55.60 -2.03 25.68
CA PRO A 2 54.57 -1.06 26.00
C PRO A 2 55.16 0.30 26.42
N LEU A 3 54.39 1.36 26.30
CA LEU A 3 54.50 2.59 27.09
C LEU A 3 53.09 3.11 27.31
N ARG A 4 52.60 3.02 28.41
CA ARG A 4 52.37 3.67 29.71
C ARG A 4 52.55 5.19 29.68
N ASN A 5 51.54 5.91 30.07
CA ASN A 5 51.27 6.74 31.25
C ASN A 5 50.34 7.89 30.90
N SER A 6 49.23 8.06 31.55
CA SER A 6 48.88 8.63 32.90
C SER A 6 48.87 10.13 32.96
N ASN A 7 47.74 10.71 33.31
CA ASN A 7 47.48 11.55 34.48
C ASN A 7 46.15 12.30 34.33
N THR A 8 45.20 12.05 35.18
CA THR A 8 44.81 12.58 36.48
C THR A 8 44.41 14.04 36.54
N SER A 9 43.23 14.17 37.09
CA SER A 9 42.71 15.18 38.06
C SER A 9 42.06 16.40 37.38
N SER A 10 41.00 16.94 37.84
CA SER A 10 40.42 17.12 39.14
C SER A 10 39.00 17.64 39.02
N GLY A 11 38.17 17.25 39.90
CA GLY A 11 36.85 17.65 40.22
C GLY A 11 36.72 19.07 40.74
N ASN A 12 35.48 19.53 40.65
CA ASN A 12 34.89 20.30 41.74
C ASN A 12 33.36 20.29 41.64
N PRO A 13 32.65 20.15 42.78
CA PRO A 13 31.19 20.09 42.82
C PRO A 13 30.63 21.45 43.12
N LEU A 14 29.53 21.82 42.46
CA LEU A 14 28.76 23.01 42.84
C LEU A 14 27.54 22.64 43.66
N THR A 15 27.56 23.17 44.84
CA THR A 15 26.69 23.08 45.98
C THR A 15 25.25 23.56 45.70
N ARG A 16 24.30 22.80 46.30
CA ARG A 16 22.94 23.27 46.61
C ARG A 16 22.93 24.56 47.44
N ARG A 17 22.11 25.51 47.05
CA ARG A 17 21.62 26.55 47.98
C ARG A 17 20.10 26.46 48.08
N ALA A 18 19.68 26.11 49.28
CA ALA A 18 18.32 26.28 49.79
C ALA A 18 18.16 27.76 50.18
N PHE A 19 17.00 28.32 49.86
CA PHE A 19 16.48 29.54 50.51
C PHE A 19 15.10 29.23 51.05
N GLY A 20 15.05 29.09 52.33
CA GLY A 20 13.83 29.22 53.08
C GLY A 20 13.72 30.60 53.69
N THR A 21 12.58 31.19 53.67
CA THR A 21 12.13 32.14 54.70
C THR A 21 10.61 32.17 54.78
N ALA A 22 10.15 31.88 55.95
CA ALA A 22 8.76 32.00 56.37
C ALA A 22 8.47 33.44 56.84
N VAL A 23 7.22 33.89 56.82
CA VAL A 23 6.46 34.84 57.64
C VAL A 23 5.15 35.06 56.92
N GLY A 24 3.97 34.93 57.37
CA GLY A 24 3.31 35.10 58.62
C GLY A 24 1.81 35.21 58.35
N ALA A 25 1.00 34.65 59.21
CA ALA A 25 -0.43 34.51 59.10
C ALA A 25 -1.19 35.85 59.25
N THR A 26 -2.30 36.00 58.53
CA THR A 26 -3.52 36.65 59.03
C THR A 26 -4.74 35.99 58.42
N ALA A 27 -5.61 35.51 59.30
CA ALA A 27 -6.89 34.92 58.96
C ALA A 27 -7.91 36.03 58.65
N ALA A 28 -8.61 35.86 57.54
CA ALA A 28 -9.89 36.53 57.30
C ALA A 28 -10.86 35.50 56.76
N THR A 29 -11.81 35.11 57.57
CA THR A 29 -12.96 34.27 57.24
C THR A 29 -13.93 35.08 56.40
N ALA A 30 -14.08 34.72 55.13
CA ALA A 30 -15.21 35.10 54.29
C ALA A 30 -15.88 33.82 53.77
N ALA A 31 -17.06 33.58 54.26
CA ALA A 31 -17.92 32.51 53.73
C ALA A 31 -18.40 32.91 52.33
N VAL A 32 -17.99 32.15 51.34
CA VAL A 32 -18.54 32.24 49.99
C VAL A 32 -19.10 30.85 49.65
N GLY A 33 -20.38 30.84 49.33
CA GLY A 33 -21.12 29.63 48.98
C GLY A 33 -20.52 28.89 47.78
N LEU A 34 -20.41 27.60 47.91
CA LEU A 34 -20.04 26.67 46.86
C LEU A 34 -21.18 26.62 45.82
N PRO A 35 -20.87 26.86 44.52
CA PRO A 35 -21.81 26.49 43.47
C PRO A 35 -21.85 24.97 43.35
N ALA A 36 -23.06 24.42 43.17
CA ALA A 36 -23.35 23.02 42.97
C ALA A 36 -22.44 22.44 41.87
N ALA A 37 -21.82 21.30 42.14
CA ALA A 37 -21.08 20.54 41.20
C ALA A 37 -21.97 20.20 39.98
N ALA A 38 -21.65 20.75 38.84
CA ALA A 38 -22.20 20.31 37.57
C ALA A 38 -21.73 18.85 37.36
N ALA A 39 -22.70 17.94 37.33
CA ALA A 39 -22.45 16.55 36.96
C ALA A 39 -21.76 16.56 35.58
N ALA A 40 -20.51 16.06 35.52
CA ALA A 40 -19.85 15.81 34.29
C ALA A 40 -20.70 14.84 33.48
N ALA A 41 -21.22 15.29 32.35
CA ALA A 41 -21.89 14.43 31.39
C ALA A 41 -20.90 13.36 30.96
N ALA A 42 -21.26 12.11 31.11
CA ALA A 42 -20.50 10.99 30.54
C ALA A 42 -20.30 11.25 29.05
N PRO A 43 -19.12 10.88 28.49
CA PRO A 43 -18.91 11.01 27.06
C PRO A 43 -19.99 10.17 26.38
N THR A 44 -20.85 10.83 25.60
CA THR A 44 -21.76 10.17 24.68
C THR A 44 -20.88 9.37 23.72
N GLU A 45 -20.96 8.04 23.80
CA GLU A 45 -20.45 7.15 22.77
C GLU A 45 -21.06 7.60 21.44
N THR A 46 -20.26 8.29 20.65
CA THR A 46 -20.58 8.53 19.24
C THR A 46 -20.38 7.19 18.55
N THR A 47 -21.38 6.31 18.63
CA THR A 47 -21.54 5.22 17.69
C THR A 47 -21.65 5.89 16.33
N THR A 48 -20.56 5.91 15.58
CA THR A 48 -20.58 6.17 14.15
C THR A 48 -21.40 5.03 13.55
N HIS A 49 -22.71 5.25 13.42
CA HIS A 49 -23.55 4.39 12.59
C HIS A 49 -22.97 4.46 11.18
N GLU A 50 -22.19 3.44 10.79
CA GLU A 50 -21.88 3.21 9.40
C GLU A 50 -23.22 3.20 8.63
N GLN A 51 -23.40 4.20 7.79
CA GLN A 51 -24.55 4.19 6.90
C GLN A 51 -24.40 2.99 5.97
N PRO A 52 -25.44 2.17 5.79
CA PRO A 52 -25.34 1.01 4.89
C PRO A 52 -24.88 1.50 3.51
N PHE A 53 -23.94 0.77 2.94
CA PHE A 53 -23.40 1.03 1.61
C PHE A 53 -24.54 1.17 0.61
N ARG A 54 -24.64 2.31 -0.09
CA ARG A 54 -25.72 2.60 -1.02
C ARG A 54 -25.29 2.27 -2.44
N ALA A 55 -25.90 1.28 -3.06
CA ALA A 55 -25.71 0.98 -4.47
C ALA A 55 -26.45 2.02 -5.33
N ALA A 56 -25.77 2.55 -6.35
CA ALA A 56 -26.42 3.40 -7.34
C ALA A 56 -27.47 2.59 -8.13
N ARG A 57 -28.61 3.20 -8.39
CA ARG A 57 -29.69 2.61 -9.25
C ARG A 57 -29.31 2.74 -10.72
N GLY A 58 -28.19 2.14 -11.13
CA GLY A 58 -27.67 2.25 -12.48
C GLY A 58 -28.31 1.31 -13.49
N ARG A 59 -28.48 1.79 -14.71
CA ARG A 59 -29.18 1.14 -15.83
C ARG A 59 -28.29 0.31 -16.76
N HIS A 60 -27.00 0.08 -16.47
CA HIS A 60 -26.09 -0.53 -17.44
C HIS A 60 -25.69 -1.94 -17.03
N SER A 61 -25.99 -2.91 -17.88
CA SER A 61 -25.57 -4.30 -17.79
C SER A 61 -24.18 -4.54 -18.43
N ARG A 62 -23.50 -3.49 -18.87
CA ARG A 62 -22.19 -3.60 -19.52
C ARG A 62 -21.09 -3.91 -18.51
N ARG A 63 -20.18 -4.79 -18.89
CA ARG A 63 -18.93 -5.03 -18.16
C ARG A 63 -18.10 -3.74 -18.17
N PRO A 64 -17.57 -3.27 -17.02
CA PRO A 64 -16.85 -2.02 -16.95
C PRO A 64 -15.50 -2.08 -17.65
N ASN A 65 -14.99 -0.96 -18.12
CA ASN A 65 -13.55 -0.76 -18.21
C ASN A 65 -12.96 -0.70 -16.80
N ILE A 66 -11.73 -1.13 -16.64
CA ILE A 66 -11.06 -1.21 -15.35
C ILE A 66 -9.73 -0.44 -15.42
N LEU A 67 -9.64 0.65 -14.68
CA LEU A 67 -8.40 1.39 -14.44
C LEU A 67 -7.93 1.10 -13.02
N PHE A 68 -6.94 0.23 -12.88
CA PHE A 68 -6.35 -0.12 -11.60
C PHE A 68 -5.01 0.61 -11.43
N ILE A 69 -4.92 1.53 -10.48
CA ILE A 69 -3.76 2.38 -10.24
C ILE A 69 -3.07 1.98 -8.94
N LEU A 70 -1.76 1.75 -8.98
CA LEU A 70 -0.93 1.55 -7.79
C LEU A 70 0.08 2.69 -7.63
N GLY A 71 0.17 3.23 -6.41
CA GLY A 71 1.37 3.91 -5.91
C GLY A 71 2.32 2.89 -5.30
N ASP A 72 3.60 3.24 -5.18
CA ASP A 72 4.67 2.37 -4.67
C ASP A 72 5.25 2.98 -3.39
N ASP A 73 5.14 2.27 -2.27
CA ASP A 73 5.58 2.76 -0.94
C ASP A 73 4.82 3.99 -0.42
N LEU A 74 3.55 4.13 -0.76
CA LEU A 74 2.72 5.22 -0.26
C LEU A 74 2.09 4.84 1.09
N GLY A 75 2.37 5.61 2.13
CA GLY A 75 1.83 5.36 3.47
C GLY A 75 0.35 5.65 3.61
N TRP A 76 -0.26 5.05 4.63
CA TRP A 76 -1.69 5.20 4.89
C TRP A 76 -2.13 6.66 5.05
N ALA A 77 -1.33 7.49 5.70
CA ALA A 77 -1.65 8.89 5.96
C ALA A 77 -0.99 9.88 4.98
N ASP A 78 -0.48 9.45 3.83
CA ASP A 78 0.13 10.34 2.85
C ASP A 78 -0.89 11.10 2.00
N LEU A 79 -2.13 10.59 1.89
CA LEU A 79 -3.19 11.32 1.20
C LEU A 79 -3.86 12.33 2.13
N SER A 80 -4.23 13.52 1.63
CA SER A 80 -4.91 14.55 2.44
C SER A 80 -6.24 14.04 3.01
N SER A 81 -6.98 13.20 2.28
CA SER A 81 -8.22 12.57 2.77
C SER A 81 -8.01 11.49 3.83
N TYR A 82 -6.77 11.06 4.07
CA TYR A 82 -6.38 10.12 5.12
C TYR A 82 -5.63 10.81 6.28
N GLY A 83 -5.50 12.14 6.24
CA GLY A 83 -4.98 12.91 7.37
C GLY A 83 -3.55 13.40 7.21
N SER A 84 -3.00 13.43 5.99
CA SER A 84 -1.70 14.06 5.76
C SER A 84 -1.69 15.50 6.26
N PRO A 85 -0.69 15.89 7.05
CA PRO A 85 -0.64 17.24 7.63
C PRO A 85 -0.33 18.31 6.59
N ASP A 86 0.44 17.99 5.57
CA ASP A 86 0.99 18.98 4.63
C ASP A 86 1.08 18.53 3.17
N ILE A 87 0.94 17.23 2.86
CA ILE A 87 0.87 16.72 1.47
C ILE A 87 -0.54 16.99 0.92
N ARG A 88 -0.63 17.48 -0.32
CA ARG A 88 -1.89 17.82 -0.98
C ARG A 88 -2.19 16.87 -2.14
N THR A 89 -3.29 16.12 -2.01
CA THR A 89 -3.73 15.13 -3.01
C THR A 89 -5.16 15.37 -3.51
N PRO A 90 -5.44 16.56 -4.09
CA PRO A 90 -6.81 16.97 -4.42
C PRO A 90 -7.48 16.08 -5.48
N ASN A 91 -6.73 15.42 -6.36
CA ASN A 91 -7.27 14.54 -7.40
C ASN A 91 -7.68 13.18 -6.82
N LEU A 92 -6.83 12.57 -5.99
CA LEU A 92 -7.13 11.33 -5.25
C LEU A 92 -8.24 11.54 -4.23
N ASP A 93 -8.24 12.67 -3.52
CA ASP A 93 -9.34 13.04 -2.62
C ASP A 93 -10.66 13.17 -3.35
N ARG A 94 -10.66 13.78 -4.54
CA ARG A 94 -11.84 13.88 -5.39
C ARG A 94 -12.30 12.52 -5.89
N LEU A 95 -11.36 11.64 -6.28
CA LEU A 95 -11.66 10.28 -6.69
C LEU A 95 -12.40 9.54 -5.56
N GLY A 96 -11.89 9.58 -4.32
CA GLY A 96 -12.54 8.99 -3.15
C GLY A 96 -13.90 9.61 -2.82
N ARG A 97 -14.04 10.94 -2.91
CA ARG A 97 -15.34 11.61 -2.71
C ARG A 97 -16.37 11.27 -3.79
N GLN A 98 -15.93 10.97 -5.00
CA GLN A 98 -16.82 10.57 -6.10
C GLN A 98 -17.20 9.08 -6.08
N GLY A 99 -16.82 8.36 -5.03
CA GLY A 99 -17.11 6.95 -4.83
C GLY A 99 -16.91 6.53 -3.38
N VAL A 100 -15.98 5.64 -3.12
CA VAL A 100 -15.71 5.03 -1.82
C VAL A 100 -14.27 5.28 -1.39
N ARG A 101 -14.07 5.67 -0.13
CA ARG A 101 -12.80 5.66 0.57
C ARG A 101 -12.79 4.50 1.58
N PHE A 102 -11.82 3.61 1.47
CA PHE A 102 -11.68 2.45 2.36
C PHE A 102 -10.68 2.78 3.47
N THR A 103 -11.11 2.67 4.73
CA THR A 103 -10.23 2.92 5.87
C THR A 103 -9.44 1.70 6.31
N ASP A 104 -9.91 0.50 5.95
CA ASP A 104 -9.33 -0.79 6.35
C ASP A 104 -8.95 -1.65 5.12
N ALA A 105 -8.30 -1.01 4.14
CA ALA A 105 -7.73 -1.70 3.00
C ALA A 105 -6.31 -2.16 3.29
N TYR A 106 -5.98 -3.39 2.89
CA TYR A 106 -4.70 -4.02 3.16
C TYR A 106 -3.99 -4.46 1.89
N ALA A 107 -2.68 -4.28 1.88
CA ALA A 107 -1.79 -4.91 0.94
C ALA A 107 -1.73 -6.43 1.17
N GLY A 108 -1.42 -7.19 0.14
CA GLY A 108 -1.25 -8.65 0.24
C GLY A 108 0.03 -9.07 0.98
N SER A 109 0.97 -8.14 1.13
CA SER A 109 2.20 -8.29 1.89
C SER A 109 2.69 -6.92 2.35
N ALA A 110 3.73 -6.87 3.19
CA ALA A 110 4.38 -5.64 3.60
C ALA A 110 5.49 -5.18 2.63
N THR A 111 5.62 -5.83 1.46
CA THR A 111 6.62 -5.50 0.42
C THR A 111 6.03 -5.60 -0.98
N CYS A 112 6.64 -4.88 -1.93
CA CYS A 112 6.12 -4.63 -3.27
C CYS A 112 5.85 -5.94 -4.06
N SER A 113 6.89 -6.73 -4.32
CA SER A 113 6.79 -7.90 -5.18
C SER A 113 5.77 -8.91 -4.67
N PRO A 114 5.79 -9.38 -3.41
CA PRO A 114 4.79 -10.30 -2.89
C PRO A 114 3.36 -9.76 -2.98
N THR A 115 3.14 -8.46 -2.74
CA THR A 115 1.81 -7.85 -2.92
C THR A 115 1.37 -7.90 -4.38
N ARG A 116 2.27 -7.62 -5.33
CA ARG A 116 1.95 -7.68 -6.77
C ARG A 116 1.63 -9.10 -7.22
N PHE A 117 2.38 -10.12 -6.74
CA PHE A 117 2.00 -11.52 -6.92
C PHE A 117 0.61 -11.82 -6.38
N SER A 118 0.32 -11.36 -5.15
CA SER A 118 -0.97 -11.55 -4.50
C SER A 118 -2.11 -10.90 -5.29
N LEU A 119 -1.90 -9.66 -5.72
CA LEU A 119 -2.86 -8.90 -6.51
C LEU A 119 -3.12 -9.54 -7.87
N TYR A 120 -2.08 -9.95 -8.61
CA TYR A 120 -2.27 -10.48 -9.96
C TYR A 120 -2.85 -11.89 -9.96
N THR A 121 -2.58 -12.70 -8.94
CA THR A 121 -3.07 -14.09 -8.85
C THR A 121 -4.36 -14.24 -8.04
N GLY A 122 -4.74 -13.23 -7.23
CA GLY A 122 -5.85 -13.33 -6.27
C GLY A 122 -5.58 -14.31 -5.13
N ARG A 123 -4.30 -14.60 -4.85
CA ARG A 123 -3.87 -15.63 -3.90
C ARG A 123 -2.81 -15.09 -2.93
N TYR A 124 -2.61 -15.78 -1.81
CA TYR A 124 -1.50 -15.45 -0.92
C TYR A 124 -0.15 -15.55 -1.63
N PRO A 125 0.81 -14.66 -1.37
CA PRO A 125 2.14 -14.72 -1.98
C PRO A 125 2.80 -16.09 -1.84
N GLY A 126 2.62 -16.75 -0.69
CA GLY A 126 3.16 -18.08 -0.40
C GLY A 126 2.61 -19.24 -1.22
N ARG A 127 1.71 -18.98 -2.16
CA ARG A 127 1.24 -19.98 -3.12
C ARG A 127 2.15 -20.11 -4.33
N THR A 128 3.07 -19.19 -4.53
CA THR A 128 4.02 -19.19 -5.65
C THR A 128 5.45 -19.03 -5.14
N LYS A 129 6.43 -19.62 -5.84
CA LYS A 129 7.85 -19.45 -5.49
C LYS A 129 8.28 -17.99 -5.59
N GLY A 130 7.86 -17.29 -6.66
CA GLY A 130 8.17 -15.89 -6.88
C GLY A 130 7.56 -14.94 -5.84
N GLY A 131 6.41 -15.30 -5.27
CA GLY A 131 5.79 -14.52 -4.20
C GLY A 131 6.46 -14.65 -2.84
N LEU A 132 7.40 -15.61 -2.67
CA LEU A 132 8.19 -15.78 -1.46
C LEU A 132 9.61 -15.21 -1.59
N ALA A 133 10.17 -15.24 -2.79
CA ALA A 133 11.50 -14.72 -3.09
C ALA A 133 11.33 -13.55 -4.05
N GLU A 134 11.52 -12.34 -3.55
CA GLU A 134 11.44 -11.16 -4.41
C GLU A 134 12.48 -11.29 -5.55
N PRO A 135 12.07 -11.15 -6.83
CA PRO A 135 12.98 -11.27 -7.97
C PRO A 135 13.84 -10.00 -8.08
N ILE A 136 14.85 -9.86 -7.23
CA ILE A 136 15.77 -8.73 -7.20
C ILE A 136 17.09 -9.13 -7.86
N ALA A 137 17.81 -10.08 -7.25
CA ALA A 137 19.11 -10.56 -7.74
C ALA A 137 18.97 -11.85 -8.56
N ASP A 138 18.03 -12.72 -8.17
CA ASP A 138 17.77 -13.98 -8.87
C ASP A 138 16.74 -13.77 -9.97
N ARG A 139 17.21 -13.68 -11.21
CA ARG A 139 16.36 -13.53 -12.41
C ARG A 139 15.69 -14.83 -12.87
N SER A 140 16.02 -15.96 -12.24
CA SER A 140 15.37 -17.25 -12.48
C SER A 140 14.04 -17.41 -11.73
N VAL A 141 13.69 -16.44 -10.91
CA VAL A 141 12.46 -16.43 -10.12
C VAL A 141 11.49 -15.39 -10.66
N GLY A 142 10.24 -15.75 -10.82
CA GLY A 142 9.19 -14.84 -11.29
C GLY A 142 7.80 -15.47 -11.24
N LEU A 143 6.83 -14.76 -11.78
CA LEU A 143 5.46 -15.25 -11.95
C LEU A 143 5.43 -16.21 -13.13
N ASP A 144 5.17 -17.48 -12.82
CA ASP A 144 5.08 -18.53 -13.83
C ASP A 144 4.01 -18.14 -14.88
N PRO A 145 4.36 -18.09 -16.19
CA PRO A 145 3.43 -17.75 -17.26
C PRO A 145 2.21 -18.67 -17.37
N THR A 146 2.30 -19.89 -16.82
CA THR A 146 1.17 -20.85 -16.81
C THR A 146 0.19 -20.58 -15.66
N HIS A 147 0.59 -19.76 -14.65
CA HIS A 147 -0.28 -19.42 -13.56
C HIS A 147 -1.35 -18.41 -14.03
N PRO A 148 -2.66 -18.70 -13.84
CA PRO A 148 -3.71 -17.77 -14.22
C PRO A 148 -3.59 -16.46 -13.41
N THR A 149 -3.76 -15.34 -14.10
CA THR A 149 -3.71 -14.00 -13.52
C THR A 149 -5.01 -13.24 -13.75
N LEU A 150 -5.19 -12.13 -13.05
CA LEU A 150 -6.27 -11.19 -13.31
C LEU A 150 -6.35 -10.84 -14.80
N ALA A 151 -5.21 -10.52 -15.42
CA ALA A 151 -5.16 -10.16 -16.83
C ALA A 151 -5.49 -11.34 -17.74
N SER A 152 -4.89 -12.52 -17.54
CA SER A 152 -5.15 -13.68 -18.40
C SER A 152 -6.61 -14.13 -18.33
N LEU A 153 -7.23 -14.09 -17.15
CA LEU A 153 -8.63 -14.46 -16.95
C LEU A 153 -9.60 -13.43 -17.56
N LEU A 154 -9.32 -12.14 -17.39
CA LEU A 154 -10.11 -11.06 -18.03
C LEU A 154 -9.92 -11.07 -19.55
N ARG A 155 -8.71 -11.32 -20.07
CA ARG A 155 -8.46 -11.51 -21.51
C ARG A 155 -9.28 -12.67 -22.05
N GLY A 156 -9.32 -13.78 -21.32
CA GLY A 156 -10.19 -14.94 -21.66
C GLY A 156 -11.68 -14.58 -21.66
N ALA A 157 -12.10 -13.59 -20.87
CA ALA A 157 -13.46 -13.04 -20.88
C ALA A 157 -13.66 -11.95 -21.94
N GLY A 158 -12.69 -11.68 -22.80
CA GLY A 158 -12.80 -10.74 -23.92
C GLY A 158 -12.40 -9.31 -23.61
N TYR A 159 -11.59 -9.07 -22.59
CA TYR A 159 -10.96 -7.78 -22.32
C TYR A 159 -9.71 -7.57 -23.17
N ALA A 160 -9.42 -6.32 -23.53
CA ALA A 160 -8.07 -5.87 -23.84
C ALA A 160 -7.33 -5.61 -22.54
N THR A 161 -6.04 -5.96 -22.44
CA THR A 161 -5.30 -5.90 -21.19
C THR A 161 -3.95 -5.21 -21.36
N ALA A 162 -3.66 -4.23 -20.51
CA ALA A 162 -2.39 -3.50 -20.54
C ALA A 162 -1.82 -3.32 -19.13
N LEU A 163 -0.49 -3.33 -19.03
CA LEU A 163 0.26 -2.92 -17.86
C LEU A 163 1.20 -1.79 -18.24
N ILE A 164 1.06 -0.65 -17.58
CA ILE A 164 1.94 0.51 -17.74
C ILE A 164 2.60 0.78 -16.39
N GLY A 165 3.94 0.71 -16.33
CA GLY A 165 4.75 0.96 -15.16
C GLY A 165 5.44 -0.27 -14.58
N LYS A 166 5.59 -0.30 -13.25
CA LYS A 166 6.36 -1.31 -12.52
C LYS A 166 5.70 -2.69 -12.55
N TRP A 167 6.47 -3.71 -13.01
CA TRP A 167 6.08 -5.12 -12.96
C TRP A 167 6.44 -5.81 -11.64
N HIS A 168 7.71 -5.92 -11.34
CA HIS A 168 8.32 -6.52 -10.15
C HIS A 168 7.85 -7.96 -9.83
N CYS A 169 7.55 -8.75 -10.87
CA CYS A 169 7.20 -10.16 -10.75
C CYS A 169 8.07 -11.06 -11.64
N GLY A 170 9.31 -10.68 -11.86
CA GLY A 170 10.32 -11.41 -12.63
C GLY A 170 10.83 -10.62 -13.82
N TYR A 171 11.80 -11.22 -14.54
CA TYR A 171 12.53 -10.58 -15.61
C TYR A 171 12.45 -11.37 -16.92
N LEU A 172 12.87 -10.74 -18.00
CA LEU A 172 13.12 -11.42 -19.29
C LEU A 172 14.22 -12.49 -19.14
N PRO A 173 14.17 -13.53 -19.95
CA PRO A 173 13.18 -13.78 -21.02
C PRO A 173 11.88 -14.43 -20.54
N ASP A 174 11.82 -14.98 -19.32
CA ASP A 174 10.77 -15.95 -18.93
C ASP A 174 9.53 -15.32 -18.31
N TYR A 175 9.68 -14.18 -17.63
CA TYR A 175 8.64 -13.62 -16.75
C TYR A 175 8.13 -12.26 -17.21
N SER A 176 7.94 -12.07 -18.54
CA SER A 176 7.32 -10.86 -19.07
C SER A 176 5.83 -10.78 -18.71
N PRO A 177 5.30 -9.57 -18.44
CA PRO A 177 3.85 -9.36 -18.31
C PRO A 177 3.07 -9.90 -19.51
N THR A 178 3.62 -9.78 -20.72
CA THR A 178 3.00 -10.27 -21.96
C THR A 178 2.82 -11.80 -21.99
N LYS A 179 3.65 -12.52 -21.24
CA LYS A 179 3.51 -13.98 -21.04
C LYS A 179 2.50 -14.34 -19.95
N SER A 180 2.16 -13.38 -19.07
CA SER A 180 1.27 -13.57 -17.94
C SER A 180 -0.13 -12.98 -18.18
N GLY A 181 -0.50 -12.68 -19.42
CA GLY A 181 -1.86 -12.35 -19.82
C GLY A 181 -2.13 -10.90 -20.17
N TRP A 182 -1.16 -10.00 -20.05
CA TRP A 182 -1.28 -8.63 -20.59
C TRP A 182 -0.96 -8.60 -22.08
N ASP A 183 -1.83 -8.00 -22.87
CA ASP A 183 -1.65 -7.84 -24.32
C ASP A 183 -0.57 -6.79 -24.62
N GLU A 184 -0.50 -5.74 -23.77
CA GLU A 184 0.46 -4.65 -23.89
C GLU A 184 1.22 -4.47 -22.55
N PHE A 185 2.52 -4.20 -22.68
CA PHE A 185 3.38 -3.81 -21.56
C PHE A 185 4.24 -2.61 -21.93
N PHE A 186 4.27 -1.61 -21.05
CA PHE A 186 5.23 -0.52 -21.11
C PHE A 186 5.70 -0.20 -19.68
N GLY A 187 7.00 -0.36 -19.40
CA GLY A 187 7.47 -0.08 -18.04
C GLY A 187 8.77 -0.77 -17.69
N ASN A 188 8.99 -0.97 -16.39
CA ASN A 188 10.18 -1.60 -15.85
C ASN A 188 9.90 -2.97 -15.23
N PHE A 189 10.86 -3.88 -15.33
CA PHE A 189 10.78 -5.22 -14.74
C PHE A 189 11.14 -5.22 -13.25
N GLY A 190 12.12 -4.42 -12.85
CA GLY A 190 12.68 -4.41 -11.51
C GLY A 190 11.82 -3.73 -10.45
N GLY A 191 12.30 -3.82 -9.21
CA GLY A 191 11.62 -3.23 -8.05
C GLY A 191 11.80 -1.72 -7.91
N ALA A 192 12.86 -1.17 -8.49
CA ALA A 192 13.18 0.26 -8.49
C ALA A 192 14.03 0.62 -9.68
N LEU A 193 13.96 1.88 -10.07
CA LEU A 193 14.83 2.45 -11.09
C LEU A 193 15.06 3.94 -10.81
N GLU A 194 16.15 4.47 -11.33
CA GLU A 194 16.39 5.90 -11.31
C GLU A 194 15.50 6.60 -12.36
N TYR A 195 14.79 7.66 -11.96
CA TYR A 195 13.64 8.21 -12.70
C TYR A 195 13.99 8.83 -14.07
N TYR A 196 15.24 9.28 -14.31
CA TYR A 196 15.67 9.83 -15.60
C TYR A 196 16.47 8.84 -16.42
N SER A 197 17.49 8.21 -15.84
CA SER A 197 18.37 7.27 -16.54
C SER A 197 17.75 5.90 -16.78
N LYS A 198 16.72 5.54 -16.01
CA LYS A 198 16.10 4.21 -15.97
C LYS A 198 17.07 3.10 -15.56
N LEU A 199 18.16 3.43 -14.85
CA LEU A 199 19.05 2.41 -14.30
C LEU A 199 18.42 1.75 -13.08
N GLY A 200 18.36 0.41 -13.10
CA GLY A 200 17.90 -0.42 -12.01
C GLY A 200 18.98 -0.68 -10.95
N LEU A 201 18.67 -1.60 -10.00
CA LEU A 201 19.51 -1.91 -8.84
C LEU A 201 20.91 -2.42 -9.21
N GLY A 202 21.05 -3.13 -10.30
CA GLY A 202 22.34 -3.64 -10.80
C GLY A 202 23.04 -2.69 -11.77
N GLY A 203 22.51 -1.49 -12.01
CA GLY A 203 23.04 -0.55 -12.99
C GLY A 203 22.65 -0.87 -14.43
N GLU A 204 21.81 -1.87 -14.64
CA GLU A 204 21.22 -2.17 -15.95
C GLU A 204 20.10 -1.18 -16.30
N TYR A 205 19.91 -0.99 -17.60
CA TYR A 205 18.78 -0.20 -18.10
C TYR A 205 17.48 -0.99 -18.00
N ASP A 206 16.41 -0.39 -17.47
CA ASP A 206 15.17 -1.07 -17.16
C ASP A 206 13.93 -0.26 -17.58
N LEU A 207 13.81 0.05 -18.87
CA LEU A 207 12.58 0.56 -19.47
C LEU A 207 12.32 -0.18 -20.78
N TYR A 208 11.11 -0.72 -20.93
CA TYR A 208 10.74 -1.61 -22.01
C TYR A 208 9.37 -1.27 -22.61
N GLU A 209 9.19 -1.56 -23.89
CA GLU A 209 7.91 -1.66 -24.56
C GLU A 209 7.74 -3.10 -25.08
N GLY A 210 6.80 -3.85 -24.51
CA GLY A 210 6.81 -5.30 -24.62
C GLY A 210 8.09 -5.90 -24.04
N ASP A 211 8.80 -6.69 -24.84
CA ASP A 211 10.07 -7.32 -24.45
C ASP A 211 11.31 -6.57 -25.03
N ALA A 212 11.10 -5.42 -25.70
CA ALA A 212 12.17 -4.63 -26.29
C ALA A 212 12.52 -3.41 -25.43
N GLU A 213 13.83 -3.12 -25.26
CA GLU A 213 14.26 -1.90 -24.57
C GLU A 213 13.71 -0.65 -25.28
N TYR A 214 13.15 0.26 -24.48
CA TYR A 214 12.66 1.55 -24.95
C TYR A 214 13.49 2.69 -24.35
N LYS A 215 14.08 3.54 -25.17
CA LYS A 215 14.97 4.61 -24.72
C LYS A 215 14.21 5.93 -24.56
N ASP A 216 14.09 6.39 -23.33
CA ASP A 216 13.53 7.69 -22.97
C ASP A 216 14.19 8.20 -21.68
N LEU A 217 14.74 9.41 -21.70
CA LEU A 217 15.44 10.02 -20.57
C LEU A 217 14.60 11.08 -19.85
N ARG A 218 13.32 11.25 -20.24
CA ARG A 218 12.40 12.12 -19.50
C ARG A 218 12.08 11.53 -18.14
N TYR A 219 11.51 12.33 -17.25
CA TYR A 219 11.09 11.88 -15.92
C TYR A 219 10.06 10.74 -16.01
N TYR A 220 10.30 9.66 -15.29
CA TYR A 220 9.57 8.40 -15.50
C TYR A 220 8.07 8.52 -15.22
N THR A 221 7.69 9.17 -14.12
CA THR A 221 6.28 9.40 -13.79
C THR A 221 5.54 10.12 -14.91
N ARG A 222 6.20 11.08 -15.58
CA ARG A 222 5.64 11.82 -16.73
C ARG A 222 5.38 10.89 -17.91
N ILE A 223 6.35 10.02 -18.25
CA ILE A 223 6.20 9.07 -19.36
C ILE A 223 5.03 8.12 -19.10
N LEU A 224 4.92 7.58 -17.87
CA LEU A 224 3.81 6.69 -17.52
C LEU A 224 2.46 7.40 -17.62
N THR A 225 2.38 8.67 -17.19
CA THR A 225 1.17 9.50 -17.26
C THR A 225 0.71 9.72 -18.70
N GLU A 226 1.65 10.03 -19.60
CA GLU A 226 1.37 10.21 -21.02
C GLU A 226 0.87 8.91 -21.65
N ARG A 227 1.60 7.79 -21.45
CA ARG A 227 1.22 6.47 -21.99
C ARG A 227 -0.16 6.01 -21.49
N ALA A 228 -0.44 6.20 -20.20
CA ALA A 228 -1.75 5.87 -19.63
C ALA A 228 -2.86 6.78 -20.18
N SER A 229 -2.58 8.08 -20.33
CA SER A 229 -3.52 9.02 -20.91
C SER A 229 -3.85 8.71 -22.36
N GLU A 230 -2.86 8.31 -23.14
CA GLU A 230 -3.05 7.83 -24.53
C GLU A 230 -3.89 6.56 -24.55
N TYR A 231 -3.58 5.58 -23.68
CA TYR A 231 -4.30 4.30 -23.62
C TYR A 231 -5.79 4.50 -23.33
N VAL A 232 -6.16 5.28 -22.30
CA VAL A 232 -7.58 5.51 -21.93
C VAL A 232 -8.34 6.38 -22.93
N GLN A 233 -7.64 7.04 -23.86
CA GLN A 233 -8.27 7.83 -24.94
C GLN A 233 -8.43 7.05 -26.24
N ARG A 234 -7.85 5.87 -26.36
CA ARG A 234 -8.04 5.02 -27.55
C ARG A 234 -9.52 4.63 -27.70
N ASP A 235 -9.94 4.42 -28.92
CA ASP A 235 -11.17 3.74 -29.24
C ASP A 235 -10.94 2.22 -29.08
N HIS A 236 -11.62 1.62 -28.12
CA HIS A 236 -11.47 0.20 -27.81
C HIS A 236 -12.73 -0.56 -28.23
N ASP A 237 -12.57 -1.58 -29.08
CA ASP A 237 -13.66 -2.47 -29.50
C ASP A 237 -14.18 -3.37 -28.37
N LYS A 238 -13.42 -3.47 -27.27
CA LYS A 238 -13.64 -4.36 -26.12
C LYS A 238 -13.54 -3.56 -24.83
N PRO A 239 -14.17 -4.02 -23.72
CA PRO A 239 -13.82 -3.52 -22.42
C PRO A 239 -12.34 -3.77 -22.14
N TRP A 240 -11.71 -2.90 -21.37
CA TRP A 240 -10.28 -2.96 -21.13
C TRP A 240 -9.92 -2.98 -19.64
N LEU A 241 -8.79 -3.63 -19.32
CA LEU A 241 -8.06 -3.54 -18.07
C LEU A 241 -6.76 -2.77 -18.32
N LEU A 242 -6.56 -1.66 -17.61
CA LEU A 242 -5.27 -1.01 -17.49
C LEU A 242 -4.78 -1.11 -16.04
N ASN A 243 -3.67 -1.84 -15.82
CA ASN A 243 -2.87 -1.72 -14.62
C ASN A 243 -1.86 -0.58 -14.81
N LEU A 244 -2.06 0.54 -14.10
CA LEU A 244 -1.15 1.68 -14.08
C LEU A 244 -0.38 1.67 -12.77
N ASN A 245 0.87 1.23 -12.83
CA ASN A 245 1.70 0.99 -11.66
C ASN A 245 2.82 2.03 -11.59
N PHE A 246 2.57 3.13 -10.93
CA PHE A 246 3.60 4.13 -10.69
C PHE A 246 4.69 3.56 -9.78
N THR A 247 5.94 3.96 -10.01
CA THR A 247 7.05 3.73 -9.08
C THR A 247 7.10 4.82 -8.01
N THR A 248 6.43 5.95 -8.24
CA THR A 248 6.32 7.08 -7.31
C THR A 248 5.42 6.74 -6.12
N PRO A 249 5.82 7.09 -4.88
CA PRO A 249 7.00 7.84 -4.45
C PRO A 249 8.21 7.00 -3.97
N HIS A 250 8.38 5.77 -4.46
CA HIS A 250 9.51 4.90 -4.09
C HIS A 250 10.87 5.58 -4.36
N TRP A 251 11.90 5.25 -3.57
CA TRP A 251 13.25 5.75 -3.82
C TRP A 251 13.80 5.35 -5.21
N PRO A 252 14.77 6.14 -5.74
CA PRO A 252 15.43 7.30 -5.16
C PRO A 252 14.50 8.51 -5.11
N TRP A 253 14.55 9.27 -3.99
CA TRP A 253 13.66 10.42 -3.81
C TRP A 253 14.16 11.63 -4.61
N ILE A 254 13.77 11.66 -5.86
CA ILE A 254 13.99 12.76 -6.80
C ILE A 254 12.67 13.12 -7.49
N ALA A 255 12.39 14.39 -7.62
CA ALA A 255 11.21 14.89 -8.32
C ALA A 255 11.53 15.34 -9.75
N GLU A 256 10.51 15.69 -10.52
CA GLU A 256 10.70 16.26 -11.85
C GLU A 256 11.48 17.58 -11.75
N GLY A 257 12.59 17.68 -12.46
CA GLY A 257 13.52 18.81 -12.43
C GLY A 257 14.82 18.57 -11.66
N ASP A 258 14.93 17.53 -10.83
CA ASP A 258 16.13 17.23 -10.01
C ASP A 258 17.25 16.56 -10.83
N THR A 259 17.58 17.12 -11.98
CA THR A 259 18.56 16.50 -12.91
C THR A 259 19.98 16.44 -12.34
N ALA A 260 20.37 17.36 -11.48
CA ALA A 260 21.69 17.35 -10.84
C ALA A 260 21.80 16.22 -9.80
N GLU A 261 20.78 16.02 -8.99
CA GLU A 261 20.71 14.91 -8.01
C GLU A 261 20.62 13.56 -8.70
N SER A 262 19.84 13.48 -9.78
CA SER A 262 19.80 12.31 -10.67
C SER A 262 21.18 11.95 -11.21
N ALA A 263 21.95 12.93 -11.70
CA ALA A 263 23.30 12.69 -12.21
C ALA A 263 24.25 12.13 -11.13
N GLU A 264 24.15 12.61 -9.90
CA GLU A 264 24.93 12.10 -8.76
C GLU A 264 24.53 10.67 -8.38
N ILE A 265 23.25 10.37 -8.36
CA ILE A 265 22.75 8.99 -8.14
C ILE A 265 23.24 8.05 -9.22
N VAL A 266 23.15 8.46 -10.49
CA VAL A 266 23.65 7.68 -11.64
C VAL A 266 25.16 7.42 -11.51
N ARG A 267 25.95 8.42 -11.07
CA ARG A 267 27.38 8.23 -10.82
C ARG A 267 27.61 7.15 -9.76
N LYS A 268 26.91 7.22 -8.62
CA LYS A 268 27.01 6.23 -7.53
C LYS A 268 26.59 4.83 -7.97
N ILE A 269 25.54 4.70 -8.78
CA ILE A 269 25.11 3.40 -9.35
C ILE A 269 26.22 2.81 -10.21
N LYS A 270 26.82 3.60 -11.12
CA LYS A 270 27.87 3.17 -12.04
C LYS A 270 29.19 2.82 -11.32
N GLU A 271 29.46 3.41 -10.18
CA GLU A 271 30.61 3.08 -9.33
C GLU A 271 30.43 1.74 -8.56
N GLY A 272 29.34 1.04 -8.77
CA GLY A 272 29.10 -0.30 -8.21
C GLY A 272 28.41 -0.29 -6.84
N GLY A 273 27.81 0.81 -6.44
CA GLY A 273 27.11 0.92 -5.17
C GLY A 273 25.60 0.65 -5.29
N LEU A 274 25.11 -0.51 -4.82
CA LEU A 274 23.68 -0.69 -4.54
C LEU A 274 23.13 0.48 -3.70
N GLY A 275 23.96 1.08 -2.83
CA GLY A 275 23.62 2.25 -2.04
C GLY A 275 23.25 3.52 -2.82
N GLY A 276 23.71 3.65 -4.06
CA GLY A 276 23.39 4.79 -4.92
C GLY A 276 21.90 4.88 -5.22
N LEU A 277 21.30 3.79 -5.66
CA LEU A 277 19.86 3.75 -5.96
C LEU A 277 19.00 3.83 -4.71
N PHE A 278 19.40 3.22 -3.60
CA PHE A 278 18.69 3.32 -2.31
C PHE A 278 18.60 4.74 -1.76
N HIS A 279 19.42 5.65 -2.28
CA HIS A 279 19.45 7.05 -1.85
C HIS A 279 19.53 7.20 -0.31
N ALA A 280 20.38 6.33 0.31
CA ALA A 280 20.45 6.18 1.77
C ALA A 280 20.89 7.46 2.48
N ASP A 281 21.71 8.26 1.81
CA ASP A 281 22.31 9.53 2.28
C ASP A 281 21.59 10.79 1.76
N GLY A 282 20.45 10.62 1.03
CA GLY A 282 19.72 11.73 0.40
C GLY A 282 18.21 11.66 0.59
N GLY A 283 17.52 12.46 -0.22
CA GLY A 283 16.10 12.70 -0.09
C GLY A 283 15.75 13.58 1.12
N SER A 284 14.51 13.97 1.21
CA SER A 284 13.95 14.74 2.34
C SER A 284 12.44 14.59 2.37
N LEU A 285 11.81 14.94 3.50
CA LEU A 285 10.36 15.03 3.59
C LEU A 285 9.76 15.97 2.54
N ALA A 286 10.43 17.11 2.28
CA ALA A 286 9.98 18.05 1.26
C ALA A 286 10.00 17.43 -0.14
N LYS A 287 11.03 16.65 -0.47
CA LYS A 287 11.16 15.96 -1.74
C LYS A 287 10.13 14.82 -1.87
N TYR A 288 9.95 14.03 -0.81
CA TYR A 288 8.90 13.00 -0.76
C TYR A 288 7.51 13.58 -1.01
N LYS A 289 7.19 14.67 -0.32
CA LYS A 289 5.94 15.42 -0.52
C LYS A 289 5.76 15.84 -1.97
N GLU A 290 6.79 16.44 -2.59
CA GLU A 290 6.75 16.86 -4.00
C GLU A 290 6.43 15.67 -4.93
N MET A 291 7.04 14.51 -4.68
CA MET A 291 6.77 13.29 -5.44
C MET A 291 5.34 12.78 -5.26
N VAL A 292 4.80 12.76 -4.04
CA VAL A 292 3.40 12.34 -3.79
C VAL A 292 2.42 13.32 -4.46
N GLU A 293 2.69 14.61 -4.40
CA GLU A 293 1.86 15.62 -5.08
C GLU A 293 1.97 15.51 -6.61
N ASP A 294 3.12 15.06 -7.15
CA ASP A 294 3.27 14.75 -8.58
C ASP A 294 2.49 13.50 -9.00
N LEU A 295 2.52 12.45 -8.16
CA LEU A 295 1.66 11.28 -8.35
C LEU A 295 0.19 11.68 -8.40
N ASP A 296 -0.29 12.54 -7.50
CA ASP A 296 -1.67 13.03 -7.50
C ASP A 296 -2.00 13.82 -8.78
N ARG A 297 -1.09 14.70 -9.23
CA ARG A 297 -1.25 15.43 -10.51
C ARG A 297 -1.34 14.46 -11.68
N SER A 298 -0.46 13.47 -11.72
CA SER A 298 -0.40 12.44 -12.76
C SER A 298 -1.69 11.62 -12.83
N VAL A 299 -2.20 11.15 -11.71
CA VAL A 299 -3.52 10.51 -11.63
C VAL A 299 -4.61 11.45 -12.13
N GLY A 300 -4.56 12.73 -11.73
CA GLY A 300 -5.51 13.75 -12.19
C GLY A 300 -5.49 13.96 -13.71
N GLU A 301 -4.33 13.88 -14.36
CA GLU A 301 -4.21 13.99 -15.83
C GLU A 301 -4.82 12.78 -16.52
N VAL A 302 -4.54 11.57 -16.05
CA VAL A 302 -5.15 10.33 -16.60
C VAL A 302 -6.68 10.35 -16.44
N LEU A 303 -7.20 10.77 -15.27
CA LEU A 303 -8.65 10.89 -15.05
C LEU A 303 -9.30 11.94 -15.95
N LYS A 304 -8.61 13.05 -16.24
CA LYS A 304 -9.08 14.05 -17.23
C LYS A 304 -9.08 13.47 -18.65
N ALA A 305 -8.06 12.67 -19.01
CA ALA A 305 -7.98 11.97 -20.28
C ALA A 305 -9.14 10.98 -20.45
N LEU A 306 -9.41 10.16 -19.42
CA LEU A 306 -10.54 9.25 -19.37
C LEU A 306 -11.90 9.99 -19.51
N LYS A 307 -12.05 11.14 -18.88
CA LYS A 307 -13.26 11.94 -19.04
C LYS A 307 -13.42 12.48 -20.47
N ARG A 308 -12.32 12.95 -21.09
CA ARG A 308 -12.36 13.44 -22.48
C ARG A 308 -12.68 12.35 -23.48
N SER A 309 -12.31 11.08 -23.21
CA SER A 309 -12.69 9.95 -24.07
C SER A 309 -14.17 9.57 -23.99
N GLY A 310 -14.93 10.14 -23.04
CA GLY A 310 -16.35 9.80 -22.82
C GLY A 310 -16.58 8.45 -22.13
N GLN A 311 -15.52 7.76 -21.69
CA GLN A 311 -15.61 6.43 -21.08
C GLN A 311 -15.74 6.45 -19.54
N GLU A 312 -15.76 7.64 -18.92
CA GLU A 312 -15.69 7.82 -17.46
C GLU A 312 -16.81 7.09 -16.72
N GLU A 313 -18.05 7.15 -17.23
CA GLU A 313 -19.22 6.53 -16.59
C GLU A 313 -19.12 5.00 -16.52
N ASP A 314 -18.61 4.37 -17.57
CA ASP A 314 -18.49 2.92 -17.71
C ASP A 314 -17.13 2.39 -17.19
N THR A 315 -16.32 3.24 -16.55
CA THR A 315 -15.00 2.84 -16.04
C THR A 315 -14.99 2.76 -14.52
N LEU A 316 -14.66 1.58 -13.99
CA LEU A 316 -14.27 1.40 -12.60
C LEU A 316 -12.81 1.86 -12.43
N VAL A 317 -12.60 2.87 -11.62
CA VAL A 317 -11.28 3.38 -11.26
C VAL A 317 -10.99 2.99 -9.81
N PHE A 318 -9.89 2.28 -9.60
CA PHE A 318 -9.40 1.92 -8.28
C PHE A 318 -7.97 2.40 -8.10
N PHE A 319 -7.67 3.01 -6.96
CA PHE A 319 -6.33 3.42 -6.55
C PHE A 319 -5.99 2.82 -5.18
N ALA A 320 -4.78 2.29 -5.04
CA ALA A 320 -4.21 1.86 -3.75
C ALA A 320 -2.68 2.00 -3.75
N SER A 321 -2.04 1.79 -2.59
CA SER A 321 -0.61 1.51 -2.49
C SER A 321 -0.36 0.00 -2.51
N ASP A 322 0.83 -0.42 -2.92
CA ASP A 322 1.22 -1.83 -2.91
C ASP A 322 1.71 -2.33 -1.53
N ASN A 323 2.18 -1.45 -0.67
CA ASN A 323 2.48 -1.71 0.75
C ASN A 323 2.49 -0.39 1.52
N GLY A 324 2.68 -0.46 2.83
CA GLY A 324 2.89 0.73 3.65
C GLY A 324 4.14 1.50 3.24
N GLY A 325 4.17 2.78 3.57
CA GLY A 325 5.24 3.67 3.16
C GLY A 325 6.56 3.40 3.88
N GLU A 326 7.61 4.02 3.37
CA GLU A 326 8.97 3.91 3.88
C GLU A 326 9.42 5.24 4.52
N ARG A 327 10.71 5.52 4.56
CA ARG A 327 11.29 6.77 5.06
C ARG A 327 10.59 7.98 4.43
N PHE A 328 10.27 8.97 5.24
CA PHE A 328 9.54 10.20 4.91
C PHE A 328 8.01 10.07 4.76
N SER A 329 7.47 8.87 4.69
CA SER A 329 6.03 8.63 4.58
C SER A 329 5.30 8.84 5.91
N TYR A 330 4.05 9.27 5.84
CA TYR A 330 3.17 9.39 6.99
C TYR A 330 2.32 8.12 7.17
N GLN A 331 2.53 7.43 8.29
CA GLN A 331 1.71 6.28 8.70
C GLN A 331 0.78 6.58 9.88
N TRP A 332 0.92 7.73 10.54
CA TRP A 332 0.09 8.06 11.69
C TRP A 332 -1.41 7.87 11.42
N PRO A 333 -2.20 7.24 12.33
CA PRO A 333 -1.83 6.79 13.69
C PRO A 333 -1.21 5.38 13.76
N LEU A 334 -0.94 4.71 12.66
CA LEU A 334 -0.55 3.31 12.58
C LEU A 334 0.92 3.11 13.02
N SER A 335 1.24 1.95 13.58
CA SER A 335 2.61 1.53 13.90
C SER A 335 3.24 0.74 12.77
N GLY A 336 4.57 0.76 12.71
CA GLY A 336 5.33 0.07 11.66
C GLY A 336 5.36 0.84 10.34
N ASN A 337 6.04 0.25 9.38
CA ASN A 337 6.24 0.77 8.03
C ASN A 337 6.50 -0.40 7.07
N LYS A 338 6.86 -0.13 5.82
CA LYS A 338 7.29 -1.14 4.83
C LYS A 338 8.15 -2.23 5.47
N SER A 339 7.94 -3.47 5.09
CA SER A 339 8.58 -4.70 5.61
C SER A 339 8.12 -5.16 6.99
N SER A 340 7.20 -4.47 7.67
CA SER A 340 6.57 -4.89 8.92
C SER A 340 5.12 -5.33 8.71
N LEU A 341 4.67 -6.35 9.44
CA LEU A 341 3.27 -6.77 9.45
C LEU A 341 2.41 -6.03 10.48
N GLN A 342 2.96 -4.99 11.13
CA GLN A 342 2.14 -4.03 11.86
C GLN A 342 1.27 -3.22 10.88
N GLU A 343 0.23 -2.55 11.39
CA GLU A 343 -0.75 -1.85 10.55
C GLU A 343 -0.10 -0.90 9.54
N GLY A 344 0.90 -0.11 9.92
CA GLY A 344 1.58 0.84 9.04
C GLY A 344 2.38 0.21 7.89
N GLY A 345 2.66 -1.10 7.95
CA GLY A 345 3.34 -1.80 6.85
C GLY A 345 2.41 -2.48 5.86
N ILE A 346 1.17 -2.78 6.27
CA ILE A 346 0.21 -3.53 5.46
C ILE A 346 -1.12 -2.80 5.20
N ARG A 347 -1.55 -1.87 6.05
CA ARG A 347 -2.75 -1.07 5.83
C ARG A 347 -2.40 0.12 4.94
N VAL A 348 -3.14 0.26 3.85
CA VAL A 348 -2.82 1.19 2.76
C VAL A 348 -4.00 2.08 2.41
N PRO A 349 -3.77 3.30 1.89
CA PRO A 349 -4.86 4.10 1.36
C PRO A 349 -5.47 3.40 0.13
N ALA A 350 -6.80 3.39 0.05
CA ALA A 350 -7.51 2.83 -1.10
C ALA A 350 -8.80 3.61 -1.37
N VAL A 351 -9.02 3.96 -2.63
CA VAL A 351 -10.23 4.65 -3.09
C VAL A 351 -10.74 4.01 -4.38
N LEU A 352 -12.05 3.98 -4.54
CA LEU A 352 -12.69 3.40 -5.71
C LEU A 352 -13.82 4.31 -6.20
N ARG A 353 -13.95 4.46 -7.51
CA ARG A 353 -15.05 5.17 -8.17
C ARG A 353 -15.58 4.38 -9.35
N TRP A 354 -16.88 4.29 -9.47
CA TRP A 354 -17.58 3.80 -10.66
C TRP A 354 -18.91 4.53 -10.81
N PRO A 355 -18.95 5.66 -11.53
CA PRO A 355 -20.09 6.57 -11.50
C PRO A 355 -21.42 5.91 -11.90
N ALA A 356 -21.41 4.99 -12.87
CA ALA A 356 -22.63 4.28 -13.31
C ALA A 356 -23.23 3.36 -12.22
N ARG A 357 -22.45 2.94 -11.18
CA ARG A 357 -22.85 1.86 -10.29
C ARG A 357 -22.66 2.11 -8.80
N ILE A 358 -21.88 3.10 -8.43
CA ILE A 358 -21.51 3.38 -7.03
C ILE A 358 -21.77 4.83 -6.70
N ASP A 359 -22.59 5.07 -5.69
CA ASP A 359 -22.90 6.41 -5.21
C ASP A 359 -21.66 7.10 -4.62
N PRO A 360 -21.55 8.43 -4.77
CA PRO A 360 -20.44 9.19 -4.20
C PRO A 360 -20.54 9.30 -2.66
N HIS A 361 -19.47 9.84 -2.06
CA HIS A 361 -19.35 10.19 -0.62
C HIS A 361 -19.47 9.02 0.35
N GLN A 362 -19.02 7.84 -0.05
CA GLN A 362 -19.03 6.67 0.83
C GLN A 362 -17.68 6.47 1.53
N VAL A 363 -17.74 5.99 2.77
CA VAL A 363 -16.59 5.53 3.55
C VAL A 363 -16.88 4.11 4.01
N SER A 364 -15.91 3.22 3.88
CA SER A 364 -16.03 1.82 4.29
C SER A 364 -14.87 1.43 5.20
N ALA A 365 -15.19 0.85 6.35
CA ALA A 365 -14.25 0.21 7.26
C ALA A 365 -14.23 -1.32 7.10
N LEU A 366 -14.83 -1.85 6.02
CA LEU A 366 -14.76 -3.28 5.74
C LEU A 366 -13.31 -3.72 5.54
N PRO A 367 -12.80 -4.67 6.34
CA PRO A 367 -11.46 -5.21 6.12
C PRO A 367 -11.39 -5.99 4.81
N LEU A 368 -10.52 -5.52 3.91
CA LEU A 368 -10.27 -6.12 2.61
C LEU A 368 -8.77 -6.08 2.28
N PHE A 369 -8.32 -6.94 1.38
CA PHE A 369 -6.91 -7.00 1.01
C PHE A 369 -6.70 -7.31 -0.48
N SER A 370 -5.45 -7.24 -0.96
CA SER A 370 -5.15 -7.31 -2.40
C SER A 370 -5.83 -8.46 -3.17
N PRO A 371 -5.90 -9.71 -2.68
CA PRO A 371 -6.59 -10.79 -3.38
C PRO A 371 -8.08 -10.55 -3.63
N ASP A 372 -8.74 -9.77 -2.77
CA ASP A 372 -10.17 -9.47 -2.93
C ASP A 372 -10.44 -8.61 -4.16
N TRP A 373 -9.52 -7.70 -4.48
CA TRP A 373 -9.64 -6.89 -5.68
C TRP A 373 -9.64 -7.75 -6.92
N THR A 374 -8.76 -8.75 -6.99
CA THR A 374 -8.75 -9.71 -8.10
C THR A 374 -10.05 -10.46 -8.21
N ALA A 375 -10.53 -11.05 -7.11
CA ALA A 375 -11.80 -11.76 -7.09
C ALA A 375 -12.98 -10.86 -7.51
N THR A 376 -12.99 -9.61 -7.03
CA THR A 376 -14.01 -8.61 -7.34
C THR A 376 -13.98 -8.20 -8.81
N LEU A 377 -12.81 -7.88 -9.34
CA LEU A 377 -12.65 -7.44 -10.73
C LEU A 377 -12.97 -8.57 -11.72
N LEU A 378 -12.64 -9.83 -11.38
CA LEU A 378 -13.05 -10.99 -12.18
C LEU A 378 -14.58 -11.11 -12.25
N GLU A 379 -15.28 -11.02 -11.11
CA GLU A 379 -16.75 -11.10 -11.09
C GLU A 379 -17.38 -9.96 -11.89
N LEU A 380 -16.94 -8.70 -11.65
CA LEU A 380 -17.44 -7.51 -12.34
C LEU A 380 -17.13 -7.56 -13.85
N GLY A 381 -16.01 -8.15 -14.23
CA GLY A 381 -15.61 -8.37 -15.62
C GLY A 381 -16.26 -9.58 -16.28
N GLY A 382 -17.02 -10.38 -15.52
CA GLY A 382 -17.66 -11.60 -16.04
C GLY A 382 -16.67 -12.72 -16.32
N ALA A 383 -15.48 -12.68 -15.73
CA ALA A 383 -14.48 -13.75 -15.78
C ALA A 383 -14.67 -14.74 -14.65
N ARG A 384 -14.27 -15.98 -14.87
CA ARG A 384 -14.31 -17.04 -13.85
C ARG A 384 -12.91 -17.39 -13.39
N PRO A 385 -12.67 -17.53 -12.09
CA PRO A 385 -11.43 -18.10 -11.58
C PRO A 385 -11.18 -19.50 -12.13
N ASP A 386 -9.92 -19.88 -12.29
CA ASP A 386 -9.54 -21.23 -12.64
C ASP A 386 -9.71 -22.15 -11.39
N PRO A 387 -10.52 -23.23 -11.46
CA PRO A 387 -10.72 -24.13 -10.32
C PRO A 387 -9.44 -24.82 -9.83
N ALA A 388 -8.43 -25.00 -10.68
CA ALA A 388 -7.13 -25.57 -10.30
C ALA A 388 -6.29 -24.59 -9.46
N TYR A 389 -6.65 -23.30 -9.48
CA TYR A 389 -5.97 -22.23 -8.75
C TYR A 389 -6.97 -21.44 -7.91
N PRO A 390 -7.54 -22.03 -6.84
CA PRO A 390 -8.56 -21.37 -6.04
C PRO A 390 -8.04 -20.07 -5.45
N LEU A 391 -8.87 -19.03 -5.50
CA LEU A 391 -8.53 -17.72 -4.95
C LEU A 391 -8.51 -17.77 -3.41
N ASP A 392 -7.62 -17.02 -2.79
CA ASP A 392 -7.63 -16.75 -1.35
C ASP A 392 -8.46 -15.49 -1.02
N GLY A 393 -8.68 -14.61 -2.01
CA GLY A 393 -9.59 -13.49 -1.93
C GLY A 393 -11.05 -13.86 -2.18
N ILE A 394 -11.95 -12.99 -1.74
CA ILE A 394 -13.39 -13.08 -2.02
C ILE A 394 -13.83 -11.90 -2.88
N SER A 395 -14.86 -12.10 -3.70
CA SER A 395 -15.47 -10.99 -4.41
C SER A 395 -16.28 -10.10 -3.46
N LEU A 396 -16.05 -8.80 -3.57
CA LEU A 396 -16.79 -7.75 -2.89
C LEU A 396 -17.84 -7.09 -3.80
N ALA A 397 -18.13 -7.67 -4.97
CA ALA A 397 -19.12 -7.12 -5.90
C ALA A 397 -20.53 -7.02 -5.26
N GLY A 398 -20.92 -8.00 -4.45
CA GLY A 398 -22.14 -7.95 -3.67
C GLY A 398 -22.20 -6.78 -2.71
N TYR A 399 -21.10 -6.56 -1.97
CA TYR A 399 -20.95 -5.42 -1.07
C TYR A 399 -20.99 -4.09 -1.82
N LEU A 400 -20.17 -3.93 -2.86
CA LEU A 400 -20.05 -2.70 -3.62
C LEU A 400 -21.32 -2.31 -4.38
N LEU A 401 -22.07 -3.29 -4.88
CA LEU A 401 -23.23 -3.03 -5.74
C LEU A 401 -24.59 -3.18 -5.05
N ARG A 402 -24.65 -3.90 -3.93
CA ARG A 402 -25.92 -4.25 -3.26
C ARG A 402 -25.90 -4.04 -1.75
N GLY A 403 -24.74 -3.65 -1.17
CA GLY A 403 -24.59 -3.48 0.28
C GLY A 403 -24.57 -4.80 1.07
N GLU A 404 -24.36 -5.93 0.40
CA GLU A 404 -24.31 -7.25 1.02
C GLU A 404 -23.04 -7.40 1.87
N GLN A 405 -23.21 -7.59 3.18
CA GLN A 405 -22.07 -7.76 4.07
C GLN A 405 -21.42 -9.13 3.84
N PRO A 406 -20.11 -9.18 3.56
CA PRO A 406 -19.42 -10.46 3.46
C PRO A 406 -19.36 -11.15 4.83
N LYS A 407 -19.27 -12.46 4.84
CA LYS A 407 -19.05 -13.21 6.07
C LYS A 407 -17.71 -12.86 6.67
N GLU A 408 -17.65 -12.81 8.01
CA GLU A 408 -16.39 -12.64 8.72
C GLU A 408 -15.40 -13.75 8.31
N ARG A 409 -14.14 -13.35 8.12
CA ARG A 409 -13.07 -14.22 7.65
C ARG A 409 -11.71 -13.82 8.19
N ASN A 410 -10.74 -14.69 7.97
CA ASN A 410 -9.36 -14.40 8.30
C ASN A 410 -8.68 -13.70 7.10
N LEU A 411 -7.99 -12.59 7.37
CA LEU A 411 -6.97 -12.03 6.50
C LEU A 411 -5.62 -12.46 7.05
N PHE A 412 -4.78 -13.03 6.20
CA PHE A 412 -3.53 -13.69 6.62
C PHE A 412 -2.33 -13.03 5.96
N TRP A 413 -1.28 -12.84 6.75
CA TRP A 413 0.03 -12.38 6.27
C TRP A 413 1.16 -13.15 6.93
N ARG A 414 2.27 -13.28 6.19
CA ARG A 414 3.58 -13.66 6.70
C ARG A 414 4.67 -12.98 5.89
N VAL A 415 5.69 -12.48 6.53
CA VAL A 415 6.89 -11.92 5.90
C VAL A 415 8.09 -12.34 6.71
N ARG A 416 8.97 -13.14 6.12
CA ARG A 416 10.17 -13.69 6.82
C ARG A 416 9.77 -14.36 8.14
N GLY A 417 10.20 -13.80 9.29
CA GLY A 417 9.85 -14.31 10.62
C GLY A 417 8.60 -13.71 11.25
N GLU A 418 7.95 -12.73 10.60
CA GLU A 418 6.75 -12.10 11.12
C GLU A 418 5.47 -12.84 10.69
N ARG A 419 4.46 -12.76 11.54
CA ARG A 419 3.15 -13.39 11.38
C ARG A 419 2.05 -12.40 11.71
N ALA A 420 0.99 -12.35 10.90
CA ALA A 420 -0.21 -11.61 11.26
C ALA A 420 -1.46 -12.30 10.71
N LEU A 421 -2.56 -12.18 11.47
CA LEU A 421 -3.88 -12.58 11.04
C LEU A 421 -4.90 -11.63 11.64
N ARG A 422 -5.77 -11.06 10.78
CA ARG A 422 -6.89 -10.24 11.21
C ARG A 422 -8.20 -11.00 11.03
N ARG A 423 -9.06 -10.96 12.06
CA ARG A 423 -10.46 -11.41 12.00
C ARG A 423 -11.35 -10.34 12.66
N GLY A 424 -12.24 -9.73 11.90
CA GLY A 424 -13.03 -8.60 12.39
C GLY A 424 -12.12 -7.50 12.93
N ASP A 425 -12.33 -7.14 14.20
CA ASP A 425 -11.53 -6.11 14.89
C ASP A 425 -10.26 -6.65 15.55
N TRP A 426 -10.07 -7.97 15.57
CA TRP A 426 -8.96 -8.57 16.27
C TRP A 426 -7.81 -8.94 15.34
N LYS A 427 -6.59 -8.63 15.77
CA LYS A 427 -5.36 -8.96 15.07
C LYS A 427 -4.40 -9.72 15.96
N TYR A 428 -4.08 -10.95 15.55
CA TYR A 428 -2.92 -11.69 16.01
C TYR A 428 -1.68 -11.15 15.28
N TYR A 429 -0.64 -10.88 16.03
CA TYR A 429 0.65 -10.44 15.50
C TYR A 429 1.81 -11.13 16.24
N ARG A 430 2.87 -11.41 15.51
CA ARG A 430 4.15 -11.84 16.08
C ARG A 430 5.28 -11.26 15.25
N GLY A 431 6.09 -10.40 15.86
CA GLY A 431 7.32 -9.88 15.28
C GLY A 431 8.40 -10.95 15.17
N ASN A 432 9.45 -10.67 14.41
CA ASN A 432 10.55 -11.60 14.20
C ASN A 432 11.25 -11.95 15.52
N GLY A 433 11.18 -13.22 15.93
CA GLY A 433 11.71 -13.69 17.22
C GLY A 433 10.94 -13.20 18.46
N GLY A 434 9.82 -12.47 18.29
CA GLY A 434 9.01 -11.96 19.37
C GLY A 434 8.00 -12.95 19.95
N ALA A 435 7.28 -12.51 20.99
CA ALA A 435 6.13 -13.21 21.55
C ALA A 435 4.89 -13.02 20.67
N ASP A 436 3.90 -13.90 20.85
CA ASP A 436 2.58 -13.74 20.26
C ASP A 436 1.84 -12.59 20.96
N GLN A 437 1.24 -11.70 20.20
CA GLN A 437 0.49 -10.51 20.66
C GLN A 437 -0.90 -10.51 20.06
N LEU A 438 -1.82 -9.80 20.72
CA LEU A 438 -3.21 -9.68 20.31
C LEU A 438 -3.68 -8.23 20.47
N PHE A 439 -4.19 -7.65 19.39
CA PHE A 439 -4.67 -6.27 19.41
C PHE A 439 -6.13 -6.18 18.97
N ASN A 440 -6.88 -5.24 19.57
CA ASN A 440 -8.22 -4.88 19.13
C ASN A 440 -8.13 -3.58 18.33
N LEU A 441 -8.17 -3.68 17.00
CA LEU A 441 -7.95 -2.55 16.10
C LEU A 441 -9.07 -1.51 16.09
N ALA A 442 -10.27 -1.85 16.60
CA ALA A 442 -11.35 -0.87 16.76
C ALA A 442 -11.02 0.17 17.85
N HIS A 443 -10.23 -0.22 18.84
CA HIS A 443 -9.86 0.63 19.98
C HIS A 443 -8.37 1.02 19.99
N ASP A 444 -7.54 0.25 19.32
CA ASP A 444 -6.08 0.39 19.31
C ASP A 444 -5.50 0.14 17.90
N GLN A 445 -5.70 1.09 17.00
CA GLN A 445 -5.11 1.03 15.64
C GLN A 445 -3.58 1.15 15.66
N ARG A 446 -3.00 1.51 16.81
CA ARG A 446 -1.55 1.68 17.00
C ARG A 446 -0.85 0.42 17.47
N GLU A 447 -1.60 -0.65 17.78
CA GLU A 447 -1.03 -1.91 18.26
C GLU A 447 -0.11 -1.73 19.49
N GLN A 448 -0.57 -0.92 20.46
CA GLN A 448 0.19 -0.59 21.68
C GLN A 448 -0.37 -1.27 22.94
N ALA A 449 -1.62 -1.69 22.92
CA ALA A 449 -2.30 -2.32 24.04
C ALA A 449 -2.46 -3.83 23.81
N ASP A 450 -1.39 -4.60 24.09
CA ASP A 450 -1.40 -6.05 23.94
C ASP A 450 -2.43 -6.71 24.87
N ARG A 451 -3.37 -7.42 24.28
CA ARG A 451 -4.47 -8.12 24.96
C ARG A 451 -4.20 -9.62 25.15
N ALA A 452 -3.03 -10.12 24.79
CA ALA A 452 -2.69 -11.54 24.82
C ALA A 452 -2.96 -12.20 26.19
N THR A 453 -2.63 -11.51 27.29
CA THR A 453 -2.87 -12.01 28.65
C THR A 453 -4.34 -11.92 29.05
N ALA A 454 -5.07 -10.92 28.56
CA ALA A 454 -6.47 -10.73 28.90
C ALA A 454 -7.42 -11.64 28.10
N GLU A 455 -7.02 -12.02 26.89
CA GLU A 455 -7.82 -12.80 25.93
C GLU A 455 -7.03 -14.04 25.42
N PRO A 456 -6.57 -14.94 26.32
CA PRO A 456 -5.65 -16.03 25.92
C PRO A 456 -6.30 -17.07 25.01
N GLU A 457 -7.61 -17.30 25.14
CA GLU A 457 -8.36 -18.24 24.30
C GLU A 457 -8.44 -17.72 22.87
N LEU A 458 -8.80 -16.44 22.68
CA LEU A 458 -8.87 -15.80 21.37
C LEU A 458 -7.50 -15.75 20.71
N LEU A 459 -6.43 -15.41 21.47
CA LEU A 459 -5.06 -15.47 20.95
C LEU A 459 -4.73 -16.86 20.42
N SER A 460 -5.03 -17.91 21.19
CA SER A 460 -4.77 -19.30 20.80
C SER A 460 -5.56 -19.69 19.55
N GLU A 461 -6.81 -19.23 19.43
CA GLU A 461 -7.68 -19.49 18.27
C GLU A 461 -7.11 -18.84 17.00
N LEU A 462 -6.76 -17.53 17.07
CA LEU A 462 -6.25 -16.79 15.91
C LEU A 462 -4.87 -17.30 15.48
N ARG A 463 -4.00 -17.64 16.43
CA ARG A 463 -2.73 -18.30 16.16
C ARG A 463 -2.93 -19.63 15.44
N ALA A 464 -3.80 -20.49 15.95
CA ALA A 464 -4.11 -21.76 15.29
C ALA A 464 -4.72 -21.58 13.89
N ALA A 465 -5.53 -20.53 13.68
CA ALA A 465 -6.04 -20.18 12.36
C ALA A 465 -4.90 -19.74 11.41
N TRP A 466 -3.94 -18.96 11.91
CA TRP A 466 -2.73 -18.60 11.14
C TRP A 466 -1.93 -19.84 10.76
N GLU A 467 -1.65 -20.74 11.71
CA GLU A 467 -0.88 -21.96 11.51
C GLU A 467 -1.55 -22.89 10.48
N ARG A 468 -2.87 -23.03 10.52
CA ARG A 468 -3.61 -23.82 9.51
C ARG A 468 -3.46 -23.25 8.09
N THR A 469 -3.51 -21.93 7.94
CA THR A 469 -3.31 -21.29 6.63
C THR A 469 -1.88 -21.47 6.15
N ASP A 470 -0.91 -21.23 7.03
CA ASP A 470 0.53 -21.35 6.75
C ASP A 470 0.94 -22.75 6.30
N ALA A 471 0.38 -23.79 6.94
CA ALA A 471 0.65 -25.19 6.60
C ALA A 471 0.24 -25.57 5.15
N GLY A 472 -0.68 -24.80 4.54
CA GLY A 472 -1.08 -24.97 3.14
C GLY A 472 -0.29 -24.17 2.12
N LEU A 473 0.74 -23.44 2.56
CA LEU A 473 1.57 -22.59 1.72
C LEU A 473 3.00 -23.16 1.56
N LEU A 474 3.67 -22.72 0.50
CA LEU A 474 5.07 -23.11 0.30
C LEU A 474 5.94 -22.58 1.47
N PRO A 475 6.92 -23.35 1.92
CA PRO A 475 7.89 -22.87 2.92
C PRO A 475 8.74 -21.75 2.32
N TYR A 476 9.21 -20.83 3.17
CA TYR A 476 10.23 -19.86 2.72
C TYR A 476 11.48 -20.60 2.26
N PRO A 477 12.14 -20.10 1.18
CA PRO A 477 13.45 -20.60 0.82
C PRO A 477 14.40 -20.52 2.02
N LYS A 478 15.21 -21.57 2.22
CA LYS A 478 16.27 -21.51 3.22
C LYS A 478 17.21 -20.37 2.84
N ALA A 479 17.61 -19.56 3.79
CA ALA A 479 18.67 -18.59 3.56
C ALA A 479 19.91 -19.33 3.07
N SER A 480 20.36 -19.00 1.86
CA SER A 480 21.58 -19.51 1.24
C SER A 480 22.80 -18.92 1.91
#